data_225f6e7b462f76bd693d32355f072ffe
#
_entry.id   225f6e7b462f76bd693d32355f072ffe
#
_cell.length_a   1.000
_cell.length_b   1.000
_cell.length_c   1.000
_cell.angle_alpha   90.00
_cell.angle_beta   90.00
_cell.angle_gamma   90.00
#
_symmetry.space_group_name_H-M   'P 1'
#
loop_
_entity.id
_entity.type
_entity.pdbx_description
1 polymer ?
#
loop_
_entity_poly.entity_id
_entity_poly.type
_entity_poly.pdbx_seq_one_letter_code
_entity_poly.pdbx_strand_id
1 'polypeptide(L)'
;MRMLVLGAGLQGSACAYDLLQNPNVTEVRLADLNVSHLPDFLSEYSGKRLIPTPLDVRDHDAVLAVMRESKATMSAIPYYFNLGLARLAVQAGTNFCDLGGNTEIVFQQKELDAEARKAKVTIVPDCGLAPGMVNILAQYGIQQLDDVQSVKIFVGGLPQHPEGPLGYQIVYSLEGVLDY
;
A
#
# COMPACT_ATOMS: atom_id res chain seq x y z
N MET A 1 16.18 5.19 7.37
CA MET A 1 15.40 5.65 6.18
C MET A 1 14.09 6.24 6.66
N ARG A 2 13.63 7.36 6.07
CA ARG A 2 12.27 7.90 6.31
C ARG A 2 11.30 7.29 5.31
N MET A 3 10.14 6.84 5.79
CA MET A 3 9.08 6.21 4.99
C MET A 3 7.79 7.00 5.15
N LEU A 4 7.00 7.09 4.10
CA LEU A 4 5.66 7.67 4.11
C LEU A 4 4.62 6.58 3.87
N VAL A 5 3.60 6.54 4.70
CA VAL A 5 2.41 5.71 4.51
C VAL A 5 1.21 6.63 4.40
N LEU A 6 0.50 6.56 3.28
CA LEU A 6 -0.74 7.29 3.02
C LEU A 6 -1.93 6.40 3.35
N GLY A 7 -2.76 6.86 4.27
CA GLY A 7 -3.88 6.11 4.84
C GLY A 7 -3.54 5.52 6.21
N ALA A 8 -4.27 5.94 7.25
CA ALA A 8 -4.15 5.44 8.63
C ALA A 8 -5.26 4.42 8.98
N GLY A 9 -5.88 3.81 7.97
CA GLY A 9 -6.82 2.70 8.14
C GLY A 9 -6.11 1.41 8.56
N LEU A 10 -6.84 0.28 8.54
CA LEU A 10 -6.32 -1.02 8.98
C LEU A 10 -5.02 -1.40 8.27
N GLN A 11 -4.98 -1.32 6.93
CA GLN A 11 -3.83 -1.72 6.13
C GLN A 11 -2.63 -0.78 6.30
N GLY A 12 -2.87 0.54 6.23
CA GLY A 12 -1.79 1.50 6.40
C GLY A 12 -1.19 1.48 7.81
N SER A 13 -2.01 1.30 8.83
CA SER A 13 -1.52 1.14 10.22
C SER A 13 -0.70 -0.13 10.39
N ALA A 14 -1.12 -1.25 9.79
CA ALA A 14 -0.36 -2.50 9.80
C ALA A 14 0.98 -2.35 9.06
N CYS A 15 0.97 -1.69 7.89
CA CYS A 15 2.19 -1.39 7.13
C CYS A 15 3.15 -0.49 7.94
N ALA A 16 2.63 0.56 8.58
CA ALA A 16 3.44 1.43 9.44
C ALA A 16 4.08 0.66 10.60
N TYR A 17 3.32 -0.25 11.23
CA TYR A 17 3.83 -1.12 12.28
C TYR A 17 4.98 -2.00 11.80
N ASP A 18 4.80 -2.69 10.67
CA ASP A 18 5.83 -3.57 10.10
C ASP A 18 7.11 -2.77 9.74
N LEU A 19 6.96 -1.62 9.09
CA LEU A 19 8.09 -0.74 8.78
C LEU A 19 8.85 -0.32 10.04
N LEU A 20 8.17 -0.09 11.16
CA LEU A 20 8.78 0.29 12.45
C LEU A 20 9.56 -0.86 13.10
N GLN A 21 9.32 -2.13 12.72
CA GLN A 21 10.13 -3.27 13.16
C GLN A 21 11.51 -3.28 12.51
N ASN A 22 11.68 -2.62 11.36
CA ASN A 22 12.95 -2.57 10.67
C ASN A 22 13.89 -1.53 11.31
N PRO A 23 15.09 -1.92 11.82
CA PRO A 23 16.03 -1.00 12.46
C PRO A 23 16.59 0.06 11.50
N ASN A 24 16.56 -0.18 10.19
CA ASN A 24 17.01 0.79 9.19
C ASN A 24 15.97 1.89 8.88
N VAL A 25 14.72 1.71 9.32
CA VAL A 25 13.68 2.73 9.22
C VAL A 25 13.76 3.64 10.43
N THR A 26 14.18 4.86 10.24
CA THR A 26 14.37 5.84 11.30
C THR A 26 13.11 6.62 11.62
N GLU A 27 12.20 6.75 10.65
CA GLU A 27 10.93 7.46 10.78
C GLU A 27 9.91 6.85 9.83
N VAL A 28 8.68 6.68 10.31
CA VAL A 28 7.49 6.41 9.52
C VAL A 28 6.53 7.58 9.71
N ARG A 29 6.25 8.31 8.64
CA ARG A 29 5.21 9.32 8.61
C ARG A 29 3.92 8.64 8.16
N LEU A 30 2.95 8.55 9.06
CA LEU A 30 1.63 7.97 8.79
C LEU A 30 0.63 9.11 8.55
N ALA A 31 0.21 9.28 7.31
CA ALA A 31 -0.57 10.42 6.86
C ALA A 31 -2.00 10.02 6.50
N ASP A 32 -2.97 10.76 7.01
CA ASP A 32 -4.40 10.60 6.75
C ASP A 32 -5.13 11.92 6.97
N LEU A 33 -6.37 12.04 6.52
CA LEU A 33 -7.24 13.16 6.85
C LEU A 33 -7.44 13.31 8.36
N ASN A 34 -7.50 12.17 9.07
CA ASN A 34 -7.68 12.12 10.52
C ASN A 34 -6.71 11.14 11.16
N VAL A 35 -5.76 11.63 11.91
CA VAL A 35 -4.74 10.88 12.64
C VAL A 35 -4.92 10.94 14.16
N SER A 36 -6.08 11.40 14.65
CA SER A 36 -6.35 11.59 16.09
C SER A 36 -6.51 10.25 16.85
N HIS A 37 -6.90 9.19 16.14
CA HIS A 37 -7.16 7.86 16.71
C HIS A 37 -6.40 6.80 15.93
N LEU A 38 -5.16 6.56 16.31
CA LEU A 38 -4.38 5.45 15.78
C LEU A 38 -4.58 4.19 16.63
N PRO A 39 -4.43 2.98 16.04
CA PRO A 39 -4.49 1.73 16.78
C PRO A 39 -3.48 1.67 17.94
N ASP A 40 -3.87 1.05 19.04
CA ASP A 40 -3.06 0.96 20.26
C ASP A 40 -1.67 0.33 20.03
N PHE A 41 -1.56 -0.62 19.10
CA PHE A 41 -0.27 -1.26 18.77
C PHE A 41 0.76 -0.30 18.15
N LEU A 42 0.35 0.92 17.75
CA LEU A 42 1.24 1.97 17.28
C LEU A 42 1.65 2.95 18.39
N SER A 43 1.03 2.90 19.56
CA SER A 43 1.18 3.90 20.62
C SER A 43 2.61 4.02 21.13
N GLU A 44 3.35 2.91 21.24
CA GLU A 44 4.74 2.90 21.72
C GLU A 44 5.72 3.64 20.80
N TYR A 45 5.38 3.78 19.51
CA TYR A 45 6.21 4.45 18.50
C TYR A 45 5.84 5.92 18.29
N SER A 46 4.66 6.34 18.77
CA SER A 46 4.14 7.69 18.58
C SER A 46 5.04 8.74 19.26
N GLY A 47 5.32 9.82 18.53
CA GLY A 47 6.24 10.88 19.00
C GLY A 47 7.72 10.48 19.06
N LYS A 48 8.08 9.28 18.61
CA LYS A 48 9.46 8.79 18.48
C LYS A 48 9.81 8.57 17.02
N ARG A 49 9.48 7.38 16.50
CA ARG A 49 9.73 6.98 15.11
C ARG A 49 8.47 7.03 14.24
N LEU A 50 7.29 7.07 14.84
CA LEU A 50 6.01 7.25 14.17
C LEU A 50 5.58 8.72 14.29
N ILE A 51 5.35 9.35 13.15
CA ILE A 51 4.91 10.76 13.05
C ILE A 51 3.54 10.78 12.38
N PRO A 52 2.45 10.85 13.17
CA PRO A 52 1.12 11.08 12.64
C PRO A 52 1.05 12.43 11.93
N THR A 53 0.56 12.46 10.69
CA THR A 53 0.58 13.65 9.85
C THR A 53 -0.82 13.87 9.24
N PRO A 54 -1.57 14.89 9.66
CA PRO A 54 -2.79 15.26 8.95
C PRO A 54 -2.46 15.69 7.52
N LEU A 55 -3.06 15.03 6.53
CA LEU A 55 -2.79 15.27 5.11
C LEU A 55 -4.01 14.92 4.26
N ASP A 56 -4.42 15.83 3.41
CA ASP A 56 -5.35 15.56 2.32
C ASP A 56 -4.55 15.25 1.06
N VAL A 57 -4.71 14.05 0.50
CA VAL A 57 -3.99 13.64 -0.72
C VAL A 57 -4.42 14.40 -1.96
N ARG A 58 -5.50 15.18 -1.89
CA ARG A 58 -5.93 16.11 -2.95
C ARG A 58 -5.12 17.41 -2.96
N ASP A 59 -4.45 17.73 -1.86
CA ASP A 59 -3.47 18.81 -1.81
C ASP A 59 -2.11 18.31 -2.33
N HIS A 60 -1.92 18.42 -3.63
CA HIS A 60 -0.75 17.91 -4.32
C HIS A 60 0.55 18.55 -3.85
N ASP A 61 0.52 19.84 -3.46
CA ASP A 61 1.73 20.53 -2.98
C ASP A 61 2.14 20.01 -1.61
N ALA A 62 1.18 19.80 -0.71
CA ALA A 62 1.44 19.19 0.58
C ALA A 62 1.94 17.73 0.44
N VAL A 63 1.34 16.95 -0.45
CA VAL A 63 1.80 15.57 -0.75
C VAL A 63 3.23 15.58 -1.28
N LEU A 64 3.54 16.43 -2.25
CA LEU A 64 4.90 16.58 -2.80
C LEU A 64 5.92 16.93 -1.73
N ALA A 65 5.57 17.81 -0.80
CA ALA A 65 6.47 18.22 0.27
C ALA A 65 6.86 17.02 1.16
N VAL A 66 5.89 16.22 1.60
CA VAL A 66 6.16 15.05 2.45
C VAL A 66 6.84 13.89 1.67
N MET A 67 6.51 13.71 0.39
CA MET A 67 7.13 12.71 -0.47
C MET A 67 8.63 13.00 -0.68
N ARG A 68 9.02 14.26 -0.90
CA ARG A 68 10.43 14.68 -1.08
C ARG A 68 11.32 14.35 0.13
N GLU A 69 10.74 14.27 1.30
CA GLU A 69 11.45 13.92 2.53
C GLU A 69 11.55 12.40 2.76
N SER A 70 10.86 11.59 1.95
CA SER A 70 10.69 10.16 2.15
C SER A 70 11.48 9.35 1.13
N LYS A 71 12.08 8.25 1.56
CA LYS A 71 12.78 7.30 0.68
C LYS A 71 11.82 6.49 -0.17
N ALA A 72 10.68 6.15 0.41
CA ALA A 72 9.59 5.47 -0.28
C ALA A 72 8.24 5.86 0.34
N THR A 73 7.21 5.80 -0.49
CA THR A 73 5.81 6.05 -0.14
C THR A 73 4.99 4.80 -0.41
N MET A 74 4.22 4.38 0.58
CA MET A 74 3.20 3.34 0.47
C MET A 74 1.81 3.97 0.46
N SER A 75 0.99 3.66 -0.54
CA SER A 75 -0.41 4.09 -0.61
C SER A 75 -1.33 2.97 -0.12
N ALA A 76 -2.05 3.23 0.96
CA ALA A 76 -3.09 2.38 1.54
C ALA A 76 -4.45 3.11 1.58
N ILE A 77 -4.70 3.96 0.58
CA ILE A 77 -5.95 4.71 0.37
C ILE A 77 -6.66 4.20 -0.89
N PRO A 78 -7.89 4.66 -1.20
CA PRO A 78 -8.63 4.18 -2.36
C PRO A 78 -7.84 4.26 -3.67
N TYR A 79 -7.96 3.22 -4.49
CA TYR A 79 -7.15 2.96 -5.70
C TYR A 79 -7.18 4.10 -6.72
N TYR A 80 -8.28 4.84 -6.83
CA TYR A 80 -8.42 5.92 -7.80
C TYR A 80 -7.49 7.11 -7.57
N PHE A 81 -6.82 7.20 -6.41
CA PHE A 81 -5.75 8.17 -6.18
C PHE A 81 -4.38 7.67 -6.67
N ASN A 82 -4.18 6.37 -6.84
CA ASN A 82 -2.86 5.78 -7.02
C ASN A 82 -2.10 6.29 -8.24
N LEU A 83 -2.78 6.49 -9.39
CA LEU A 83 -2.11 7.05 -10.57
C LEU A 83 -1.59 8.47 -10.33
N GLY A 84 -2.40 9.33 -9.72
CA GLY A 84 -1.99 10.69 -9.37
C GLY A 84 -0.81 10.71 -8.40
N LEU A 85 -0.87 9.88 -7.37
CA LEU A 85 0.20 9.74 -6.38
C LEU A 85 1.49 9.17 -6.97
N ALA A 86 1.40 8.19 -7.89
CA ALA A 86 2.56 7.66 -8.59
C ALA A 86 3.28 8.74 -9.43
N ARG A 87 2.51 9.61 -10.11
CA ARG A 87 3.08 10.78 -10.82
C ARG A 87 3.77 11.75 -9.86
N LEU A 88 3.15 12.05 -8.73
CA LEU A 88 3.76 12.90 -7.70
C LEU A 88 5.03 12.26 -7.12
N ALA A 89 5.04 10.94 -6.93
CA ALA A 89 6.23 10.23 -6.47
C ALA A 89 7.41 10.34 -7.44
N VAL A 90 7.16 10.21 -8.76
CA VAL A 90 8.17 10.46 -9.79
C VAL A 90 8.70 11.89 -9.70
N GLN A 91 7.80 12.88 -9.58
CA GLN A 91 8.15 14.29 -9.47
C GLN A 91 8.94 14.59 -8.18
N ALA A 92 8.59 13.91 -7.08
CA ALA A 92 9.27 14.07 -5.79
C ALA A 92 10.63 13.36 -5.72
N GLY A 93 10.88 12.38 -6.60
CA GLY A 93 12.07 11.52 -6.53
C GLY A 93 12.01 10.48 -5.42
N THR A 94 10.82 10.03 -5.02
CA THR A 94 10.58 8.97 -4.04
C THR A 94 10.09 7.69 -4.72
N ASN A 95 10.43 6.52 -4.17
CA ASN A 95 9.86 5.25 -4.61
C ASN A 95 8.39 5.16 -4.17
N PHE A 96 7.58 4.42 -4.92
CA PHE A 96 6.16 4.32 -4.64
C PHE A 96 5.67 2.88 -4.77
N CYS A 97 4.81 2.45 -3.86
CA CYS A 97 4.01 1.25 -4.00
C CYS A 97 2.59 1.48 -3.47
N ASP A 98 1.66 0.68 -3.95
CA ASP A 98 0.26 0.73 -3.54
C ASP A 98 -0.34 -0.68 -3.43
N LEU A 99 -1.53 -0.78 -2.86
CA LEU A 99 -2.24 -2.05 -2.66
C LEU A 99 -3.08 -2.47 -3.87
N GLY A 100 -3.07 -1.69 -4.93
CA GLY A 100 -3.87 -1.97 -6.14
C GLY A 100 -5.35 -1.66 -5.98
N GLY A 101 -6.17 -2.43 -6.68
CA GLY A 101 -7.63 -2.36 -6.65
C GLY A 101 -8.29 -2.04 -7.99
N ASN A 102 -7.54 -1.72 -9.04
CA ASN A 102 -8.08 -1.52 -10.38
C ASN A 102 -7.00 -1.73 -11.45
N THR A 103 -7.25 -2.71 -12.32
CA THR A 103 -6.29 -3.14 -13.36
C THR A 103 -5.94 -2.05 -14.37
N GLU A 104 -6.91 -1.22 -14.75
CA GLU A 104 -6.68 -0.14 -15.72
C GLU A 104 -5.73 0.92 -15.14
N ILE A 105 -5.92 1.30 -13.89
CA ILE A 105 -5.02 2.22 -13.18
C ILE A 105 -3.60 1.64 -13.10
N VAL A 106 -3.46 0.35 -12.83
CA VAL A 106 -2.16 -0.33 -12.83
C VAL A 106 -1.47 -0.24 -14.19
N PHE A 107 -2.19 -0.46 -15.30
CA PHE A 107 -1.61 -0.28 -16.63
C PHE A 107 -1.18 1.16 -16.89
N GLN A 108 -1.97 2.15 -16.50
CA GLN A 108 -1.60 3.56 -16.60
C GLN A 108 -0.38 3.92 -15.74
N GLN A 109 -0.24 3.32 -14.55
CA GLN A 109 0.98 3.48 -13.73
C GLN A 109 2.22 2.88 -14.43
N LYS A 110 2.08 1.77 -15.15
CA LYS A 110 3.18 1.17 -15.92
C LYS A 110 3.67 2.07 -17.07
N GLU A 111 2.81 2.93 -17.61
CA GLU A 111 3.19 3.92 -18.63
C GLU A 111 4.19 4.96 -18.10
N LEU A 112 4.30 5.11 -16.77
CA LEU A 112 5.28 6.01 -16.15
C LEU A 112 6.72 5.44 -16.13
N ASP A 113 6.99 4.25 -16.70
CA ASP A 113 8.28 3.57 -16.60
C ASP A 113 9.46 4.44 -17.08
N ALA A 114 9.32 5.10 -18.22
CA ALA A 114 10.38 5.96 -18.76
C ALA A 114 10.71 7.15 -17.85
N GLU A 115 9.68 7.77 -17.28
CA GLU A 115 9.82 8.90 -16.37
C GLU A 115 10.40 8.46 -15.02
N ALA A 116 9.93 7.33 -14.49
CA ALA A 116 10.44 6.73 -13.26
C ALA A 116 11.94 6.36 -13.39
N ARG A 117 12.35 5.75 -14.51
CA ARG A 117 13.76 5.47 -14.80
C ARG A 117 14.62 6.73 -14.86
N LYS A 118 14.13 7.78 -15.51
CA LYS A 118 14.80 9.09 -15.57
C LYS A 118 14.95 9.71 -14.18
N ALA A 119 13.92 9.61 -13.35
CA ALA A 119 13.93 10.08 -11.96
C ALA A 119 14.69 9.15 -11.00
N LYS A 120 15.12 7.96 -11.45
CA LYS A 120 15.76 6.91 -10.65
C LYS A 120 14.91 6.45 -9.46
N VAL A 121 13.62 6.32 -9.68
CA VAL A 121 12.65 5.80 -8.73
C VAL A 121 11.99 4.53 -9.24
N THR A 122 11.45 3.73 -8.34
CA THR A 122 10.71 2.51 -8.64
C THR A 122 9.25 2.71 -8.26
N ILE A 123 8.34 2.32 -9.16
CA ILE A 123 6.90 2.25 -8.89
C ILE A 123 6.49 0.79 -8.94
N VAL A 124 5.86 0.29 -7.89
CA VAL A 124 5.38 -1.09 -7.79
C VAL A 124 3.89 -1.05 -7.42
N PRO A 125 2.99 -1.12 -8.40
CA PRO A 125 1.56 -1.22 -8.12
C PRO A 125 1.16 -2.62 -7.67
N ASP A 126 -0.07 -2.77 -7.17
CA ASP A 126 -0.67 -4.06 -6.83
C ASP A 126 0.11 -4.88 -5.78
N CYS A 127 0.63 -4.22 -4.74
CA CYS A 127 1.29 -4.87 -3.61
C CYS A 127 0.30 -5.29 -2.51
N GLY A 128 -0.93 -5.67 -2.90
CA GLY A 128 -1.98 -6.11 -1.98
C GLY A 128 -1.90 -7.59 -1.63
N LEU A 129 -3.07 -8.21 -1.43
CA LEU A 129 -3.17 -9.65 -1.15
C LEU A 129 -3.04 -10.47 -2.42
N ALA A 130 -3.86 -10.18 -3.43
CA ALA A 130 -3.90 -10.82 -4.74
C ALA A 130 -4.40 -9.83 -5.82
N PRO A 131 -3.49 -9.31 -6.63
CA PRO A 131 -2.04 -9.54 -6.67
C PRO A 131 -1.25 -8.92 -5.50
N GLY A 132 -0.03 -9.40 -5.30
CA GLY A 132 0.91 -8.93 -4.28
C GLY A 132 1.45 -10.09 -3.44
N MET A 133 0.95 -10.30 -2.22
CA MET A 133 1.45 -11.32 -1.30
C MET A 133 1.42 -12.74 -1.90
N VAL A 134 0.36 -13.11 -2.60
CA VAL A 134 0.23 -14.44 -3.24
C VAL A 134 1.31 -14.69 -4.31
N ASN A 135 1.75 -13.66 -5.01
CA ASN A 135 2.80 -13.76 -6.01
C ASN A 135 4.16 -14.09 -5.35
N ILE A 136 4.45 -13.44 -4.21
CA ILE A 136 5.67 -13.69 -3.43
C ILE A 136 5.65 -15.11 -2.86
N LEU A 137 4.52 -15.53 -2.29
CA LEU A 137 4.35 -16.89 -1.76
C LEU A 137 4.47 -17.97 -2.85
N ALA A 138 3.85 -17.73 -4.01
CA ALA A 138 3.96 -18.63 -5.16
C ALA A 138 5.42 -18.73 -5.63
N GLN A 139 6.11 -17.62 -5.79
CA GLN A 139 7.52 -17.59 -6.19
C GLN A 139 8.41 -18.30 -5.18
N TYR A 140 8.17 -18.12 -3.88
CA TYR A 140 8.89 -18.86 -2.84
C TYR A 140 8.68 -20.37 -2.96
N GLY A 141 7.42 -20.81 -3.18
CA GLY A 141 7.12 -22.23 -3.38
C GLY A 141 7.79 -22.81 -4.64
N ILE A 142 7.76 -22.07 -5.76
CA ILE A 142 8.43 -22.47 -7.03
C ILE A 142 9.92 -22.72 -6.80
N GLN A 143 10.59 -21.84 -6.06
CA GLN A 143 12.03 -21.94 -5.79
C GLN A 143 12.43 -23.15 -4.91
N GLN A 144 11.47 -23.84 -4.29
CA GLN A 144 11.72 -25.04 -3.49
C GLN A 144 11.58 -26.34 -4.32
N LEU A 145 11.23 -26.24 -5.58
CA LEU A 145 10.95 -27.38 -6.46
C LEU A 145 11.89 -27.37 -7.68
N ASP A 146 12.27 -28.55 -8.13
CA ASP A 146 13.16 -28.71 -9.29
C ASP A 146 12.43 -28.44 -10.62
N ASP A 147 11.16 -28.84 -10.70
CA ASP A 147 10.30 -28.65 -11.89
C ASP A 147 8.88 -28.32 -11.47
N VAL A 148 8.31 -27.26 -12.06
CA VAL A 148 6.96 -26.78 -11.75
C VAL A 148 6.11 -26.76 -13.01
N GLN A 149 5.15 -27.66 -13.10
CA GLN A 149 4.25 -27.75 -14.25
C GLN A 149 3.09 -26.77 -14.18
N SER A 150 2.61 -26.42 -12.99
CA SER A 150 1.51 -25.45 -12.83
C SER A 150 1.53 -24.80 -11.45
N VAL A 151 1.05 -23.56 -11.38
CA VAL A 151 0.79 -22.85 -10.12
C VAL A 151 -0.68 -22.45 -10.10
N LYS A 152 -1.40 -22.82 -9.04
CA LYS A 152 -2.80 -22.46 -8.85
C LYS A 152 -2.93 -21.66 -7.56
N ILE A 153 -3.47 -20.47 -7.67
CA ILE A 153 -3.66 -19.54 -6.55
C ILE A 153 -5.17 -19.38 -6.33
N PHE A 154 -5.62 -19.61 -5.10
CA PHE A 154 -7.00 -19.40 -4.68
C PHE A 154 -7.02 -18.33 -3.58
N VAL A 155 -7.83 -17.31 -3.76
CA VAL A 155 -7.99 -16.20 -2.82
C VAL A 155 -9.48 -15.99 -2.58
N GLY A 156 -9.87 -15.78 -1.33
CA GLY A 156 -11.25 -15.50 -0.97
C GLY A 156 -11.30 -14.57 0.25
N GLY A 157 -12.23 -13.62 0.24
CA GLY A 157 -12.59 -12.80 1.40
C GLY A 157 -13.88 -13.33 2.02
N LEU A 158 -13.75 -14.24 2.98
CA LEU A 158 -14.90 -14.89 3.63
C LEU A 158 -14.94 -14.53 5.13
N PRO A 159 -16.13 -14.31 5.71
CA PRO A 159 -16.25 -14.13 7.15
C PRO A 159 -15.89 -15.43 7.89
N GLN A 160 -15.23 -15.31 9.04
CA GLN A 160 -14.91 -16.47 9.90
C GLN A 160 -16.18 -17.15 10.45
N HIS A 161 -17.22 -16.35 10.68
CA HIS A 161 -18.52 -16.81 11.18
C HIS A 161 -19.59 -16.31 10.19
N PRO A 162 -19.87 -17.08 9.13
CA PRO A 162 -20.85 -16.68 8.13
C PRO A 162 -22.25 -16.70 8.73
N GLU A 163 -22.97 -15.59 8.59
CA GLU A 163 -24.34 -15.41 9.06
C GLU A 163 -25.27 -15.00 7.91
N GLY A 164 -26.59 -15.16 8.14
CA GLY A 164 -27.62 -14.81 7.17
C GLY A 164 -27.74 -15.79 6.01
N PRO A 165 -28.72 -15.53 5.08
CA PRO A 165 -29.08 -16.48 4.04
C PRO A 165 -27.99 -16.69 2.97
N LEU A 166 -27.09 -15.72 2.80
CA LEU A 166 -25.99 -15.80 1.83
C LEU A 166 -24.70 -16.36 2.43
N GLY A 167 -24.59 -16.45 3.77
CA GLY A 167 -23.35 -16.83 4.44
C GLY A 167 -22.16 -15.93 4.08
N TYR A 168 -22.41 -14.70 3.65
CA TYR A 168 -21.42 -13.75 3.18
C TYR A 168 -21.63 -12.39 3.84
N GLN A 169 -20.52 -11.73 4.18
CA GLN A 169 -20.48 -10.36 4.66
C GLN A 169 -19.43 -9.58 3.88
N ILE A 170 -19.66 -8.30 3.67
CA ILE A 170 -18.66 -7.41 3.08
C ILE A 170 -17.56 -7.21 4.11
N VAL A 171 -16.38 -7.77 3.84
CA VAL A 171 -15.22 -7.75 4.75
C VAL A 171 -14.18 -6.72 4.36
N TYR A 172 -14.38 -6.02 3.23
CA TYR A 172 -13.53 -4.94 2.74
C TYR A 172 -14.39 -3.84 2.07
N SER A 173 -13.87 -3.10 1.12
CA SER A 173 -14.60 -2.03 0.43
C SER A 173 -15.84 -2.54 -0.31
N LEU A 174 -17.02 -1.93 -0.06
CA LEU A 174 -18.24 -2.20 -0.83
C LEU A 174 -18.03 -1.96 -2.32
N GLU A 175 -17.34 -0.90 -2.68
CA GLU A 175 -16.99 -0.55 -4.06
C GLU A 175 -16.16 -1.68 -4.70
N GLY A 176 -15.13 -2.19 -4.01
CA GLY A 176 -14.36 -3.33 -4.48
C GLY A 176 -15.15 -4.61 -4.66
N VAL A 177 -16.21 -4.83 -3.88
CA VAL A 177 -17.11 -6.00 -4.07
C VAL A 177 -18.01 -5.86 -5.30
N LEU A 178 -18.35 -4.64 -5.68
CA LEU A 178 -19.23 -4.37 -6.83
C LEU A 178 -18.49 -4.34 -8.17
N ASP A 179 -17.16 -4.20 -8.15
CA ASP A 179 -16.29 -4.14 -9.33
C ASP A 179 -15.80 -5.53 -9.81
N TYR A 180 -16.17 -6.62 -9.10
CA TYR A 180 -15.82 -8.01 -9.44
C TYR A 180 -17.00 -8.82 -9.96
#